data_cb19acea93186ce22915d2ac9e8d87d8
#
_entry.id   cb19acea93186ce22915d2ac9e8d87d8
#
_cell.length_a   1.000
_cell.length_b   1.000
_cell.length_c   1.000
_cell.angle_alpha   90.00
_cell.angle_beta   90.00
_cell.angle_gamma   90.00
#
_symmetry.space_group_name_H-M   'P 1'
#
loop_
_entity.id
_entity.type
_entity.pdbx_description
1 polymer ?
#
loop_
_entity_poly.entity_id
_entity_poly.type
_entity_poly.pdbx_seq_one_letter_code
_entity_poly.pdbx_strand_id
1 'polypeptide(L)'
;MTDEQMPSLADLMDGDEEDLSDVDYVAARVAEATTPGFHSGFMCLVGRPNAGKSTLTNALVGSKIAISSSKPQTTRHVIRGVVSTAQAQLVLIDTPGLHKPRTLLGERLNDLVFDTWSQVDVIGVCLPSNQRIGPGDTYLVSQIAELAHRPRLIALATKSDLVSSGRMAEHLASITELEQQTGVTFAEIVPCSALEGSQVDEVRDIVIDLLPEGPAYYPDGEITDEPTETLVAELIREAALEDLRDELPHSVAVEIVEMGNREGRPQDRPLLDVVANIVVERNSQKGILIGAKGAHIREVG
;
A
#
# COMPACT_ATOMS: atom_id res chain seq x y z
N MET A 1 -33.88 20.89 7.46
CA MET A 1 -32.99 19.80 7.03
C MET A 1 -32.05 19.60 8.21
N THR A 2 -32.27 18.57 8.97
CA THR A 2 -31.58 18.26 10.23
C THR A 2 -30.31 17.52 9.91
N ASP A 3 -29.16 18.07 10.38
CA ASP A 3 -27.88 17.39 10.44
C ASP A 3 -28.03 16.12 11.28
N GLU A 4 -28.16 14.97 10.65
CA GLU A 4 -27.96 13.70 11.32
C GLU A 4 -26.46 13.41 11.38
N GLN A 5 -25.84 13.78 12.50
CA GLN A 5 -24.50 13.36 12.86
C GLN A 5 -24.45 11.83 12.96
N MET A 6 -23.57 11.19 12.23
CA MET A 6 -23.27 9.76 12.43
C MET A 6 -22.82 9.54 13.88
N PRO A 7 -23.31 8.48 14.53
CA PRO A 7 -22.94 8.17 15.91
C PRO A 7 -21.44 7.84 16.00
N SER A 8 -20.80 8.32 17.06
CA SER A 8 -19.39 7.99 17.33
C SER A 8 -19.24 6.53 17.78
N LEU A 9 -18.03 5.99 17.67
CA LEU A 9 -17.73 4.62 18.16
C LEU A 9 -18.12 4.44 19.64
N ALA A 10 -18.08 5.50 20.43
CA ALA A 10 -18.51 5.51 21.83
C ALA A 10 -20.04 5.39 21.97
N ASP A 11 -20.81 6.03 21.07
CA ASP A 11 -22.28 5.95 21.07
C ASP A 11 -22.77 4.57 20.61
N LEU A 12 -21.91 3.79 19.93
CA LEU A 12 -22.20 2.42 19.51
C LEU A 12 -21.98 1.39 20.65
N MET A 13 -21.30 1.79 21.71
CA MET A 13 -20.99 0.90 22.85
C MET A 13 -21.95 1.07 24.05
N ASP A 14 -22.88 2.05 24.03
CA ASP A 14 -23.83 2.36 25.12
C ASP A 14 -25.27 1.88 24.80
N GLY A 15 -25.43 0.65 24.33
CA GLY A 15 -26.73 0.03 24.11
C GLY A 15 -27.00 -1.11 25.11
N ASP A 16 -28.21 -1.11 25.68
CA ASP A 16 -28.69 -2.05 26.71
C ASP A 16 -28.37 -3.52 26.36
N GLU A 17 -27.83 -4.25 27.34
CA GLU A 17 -27.47 -5.67 27.32
C GLU A 17 -28.70 -6.58 27.06
N GLU A 18 -28.95 -6.90 25.78
CA GLU A 18 -29.57 -8.18 25.44
C GLU A 18 -28.42 -9.14 25.02
N ASP A 19 -28.41 -10.32 25.62
CA ASP A 19 -27.43 -11.40 25.67
C ASP A 19 -27.11 -12.01 24.27
N LEU A 20 -26.71 -11.18 23.30
CA LEU A 20 -26.12 -11.59 22.06
C LEU A 20 -24.59 -11.70 22.27
N SER A 21 -23.97 -12.77 21.78
CA SER A 21 -22.50 -12.85 21.77
C SER A 21 -21.94 -11.61 21.08
N ASP A 22 -20.79 -11.10 21.53
CA ASP A 22 -20.15 -9.90 20.94
C ASP A 22 -20.05 -10.01 19.40
N VAL A 23 -19.89 -11.24 18.90
CA VAL A 23 -19.83 -11.56 17.47
C VAL A 23 -21.18 -11.34 16.77
N ASP A 24 -22.29 -11.77 17.39
CA ASP A 24 -23.64 -11.63 16.82
C ASP A 24 -24.07 -10.16 16.81
N TYR A 25 -23.72 -9.39 17.85
CA TYR A 25 -23.97 -7.96 17.92
C TYR A 25 -23.22 -7.19 16.82
N VAL A 26 -21.92 -7.45 16.66
CA VAL A 26 -21.10 -6.83 15.60
C VAL A 26 -21.65 -7.21 14.21
N ALA A 27 -21.99 -8.47 13.99
CA ALA A 27 -22.57 -8.93 12.73
C ALA A 27 -23.89 -8.22 12.38
N ALA A 28 -24.78 -8.04 13.39
CA ALA A 28 -26.04 -7.32 13.20
C ALA A 28 -25.80 -5.84 12.83
N ARG A 29 -24.86 -5.16 13.50
CA ARG A 29 -24.50 -3.75 13.20
C ARG A 29 -23.88 -3.59 11.82
N VAL A 30 -23.00 -4.51 11.43
CA VAL A 30 -22.43 -4.54 10.07
C VAL A 30 -23.53 -4.73 9.04
N ALA A 31 -24.48 -5.64 9.28
CA ALA A 31 -25.59 -5.87 8.36
C ALA A 31 -26.51 -4.64 8.24
N GLU A 32 -26.80 -3.93 9.34
CA GLU A 32 -27.57 -2.67 9.32
C GLU A 32 -26.86 -1.54 8.56
N ALA A 33 -25.54 -1.46 8.67
CA ALA A 33 -24.72 -0.44 8.02
C ALA A 33 -24.43 -0.75 6.54
N THR A 34 -24.64 -2.01 6.11
CA THR A 34 -24.37 -2.44 4.73
C THR A 34 -25.47 -1.98 3.78
N THR A 35 -25.16 -1.19 2.80
CA THR A 35 -26.06 -0.87 1.68
C THR A 35 -26.10 -2.09 0.74
N PRO A 36 -27.28 -2.64 0.41
CA PRO A 36 -27.36 -3.77 -0.51
C PRO A 36 -26.66 -3.50 -1.84
N GLY A 37 -25.78 -4.42 -2.26
CA GLY A 37 -24.99 -4.27 -3.47
C GLY A 37 -23.78 -3.35 -3.32
N PHE A 38 -23.45 -2.86 -2.11
CA PHE A 38 -22.21 -2.14 -1.85
C PHE A 38 -21.11 -3.15 -1.48
N HIS A 39 -19.98 -3.10 -2.19
CA HIS A 39 -18.84 -3.97 -1.97
C HIS A 39 -17.74 -3.24 -1.20
N SER A 40 -17.22 -3.84 -0.16
CA SER A 40 -16.10 -3.27 0.58
C SER A 40 -15.16 -4.33 1.12
N GLY A 41 -13.88 -4.01 1.18
CA GLY A 41 -12.90 -4.95 1.69
C GLY A 41 -11.46 -4.47 1.52
N PHE A 42 -10.56 -5.35 1.91
CA PHE A 42 -9.14 -5.06 2.00
C PHE A 42 -8.35 -5.83 0.95
N MET A 43 -7.40 -5.14 0.33
CA MET A 43 -6.44 -5.75 -0.57
C MET A 43 -5.02 -5.41 -0.14
N CYS A 44 -4.11 -6.35 -0.18
CA CYS A 44 -2.68 -6.05 -0.12
C CYS A 44 -1.95 -6.41 -1.42
N LEU A 45 -0.90 -5.65 -1.72
CA LEU A 45 0.00 -5.91 -2.84
C LEU A 45 1.25 -6.62 -2.32
N VAL A 46 1.55 -7.76 -2.89
CA VAL A 46 2.72 -8.58 -2.53
C VAL A 46 3.66 -8.75 -3.72
N GLY A 47 4.93 -8.93 -3.45
CA GLY A 47 5.94 -9.08 -4.50
C GLY A 47 7.32 -8.75 -3.98
N ARG A 48 8.33 -9.14 -4.75
CA ARG A 48 9.73 -8.84 -4.45
C ARG A 48 9.97 -7.32 -4.31
N PRO A 49 11.06 -6.89 -3.69
CA PRO A 49 11.47 -5.48 -3.74
C PRO A 49 11.48 -4.97 -5.19
N ASN A 50 11.02 -3.73 -5.37
CA ASN A 50 10.93 -3.06 -6.67
C ASN A 50 10.00 -3.75 -7.70
N ALA A 51 9.06 -4.57 -7.24
CA ALA A 51 8.00 -5.14 -8.10
C ALA A 51 6.94 -4.12 -8.54
N GLY A 52 6.97 -2.89 -8.02
CA GLY A 52 6.04 -1.83 -8.37
C GLY A 52 4.83 -1.71 -7.43
N LYS A 53 4.86 -2.34 -6.25
CA LYS A 53 3.75 -2.33 -5.27
C LYS A 53 3.28 -0.91 -4.92
N SER A 54 4.12 -0.12 -4.25
CA SER A 54 3.77 1.24 -3.81
C SER A 54 3.42 2.18 -4.98
N THR A 55 4.05 1.99 -6.14
CA THR A 55 3.70 2.74 -7.35
C THR A 55 2.29 2.40 -7.83
N LEU A 56 1.92 1.11 -7.79
CA LEU A 56 0.58 0.67 -8.16
C LEU A 56 -0.46 1.06 -7.10
N THR A 57 -0.12 1.00 -5.81
CA THR A 57 -0.97 1.56 -4.73
C THR A 57 -1.31 3.02 -5.00
N ASN A 58 -0.30 3.86 -5.28
CA ASN A 58 -0.53 5.26 -5.61
C ASN A 58 -1.39 5.46 -6.87
N ALA A 59 -1.17 4.65 -7.90
CA ALA A 59 -1.95 4.72 -9.13
C ALA A 59 -3.42 4.33 -8.92
N LEU A 60 -3.69 3.28 -8.13
CA LEU A 60 -5.06 2.84 -7.80
C LEU A 60 -5.79 3.87 -6.93
N VAL A 61 -5.12 4.48 -5.95
CA VAL A 61 -5.69 5.54 -5.10
C VAL A 61 -5.86 6.86 -5.87
N GLY A 62 -5.08 7.06 -6.94
CA GLY A 62 -5.06 8.31 -7.70
C GLY A 62 -4.32 9.45 -6.98
N SER A 63 -3.60 9.15 -5.91
CA SER A 63 -2.83 10.11 -5.12
C SER A 63 -1.56 9.47 -4.55
N LYS A 64 -0.55 10.28 -4.27
CA LYS A 64 0.71 9.80 -3.70
C LYS A 64 0.59 9.67 -2.17
N ILE A 65 0.31 8.47 -1.71
CA ILE A 65 0.20 8.12 -0.28
C ILE A 65 1.37 7.26 0.21
N ALA A 66 1.99 6.49 -0.68
CA ALA A 66 3.14 5.64 -0.39
C ALA A 66 4.36 6.14 -1.15
N ILE A 67 5.52 6.12 -0.50
CA ILE A 67 6.77 6.46 -1.19
C ILE A 67 7.19 5.33 -2.13
N SER A 68 7.68 5.72 -3.30
CA SER A 68 8.20 4.79 -4.30
C SER A 68 9.67 5.09 -4.59
N SER A 69 10.53 4.13 -4.40
CA SER A 69 11.96 4.26 -4.69
C SER A 69 12.50 3.02 -5.38
N SER A 70 13.56 3.19 -6.15
CA SER A 70 14.33 2.06 -6.69
C SER A 70 15.07 1.24 -5.63
N LYS A 71 15.07 1.70 -4.37
CA LYS A 71 15.75 1.05 -3.25
C LYS A 71 14.87 -0.03 -2.62
N PRO A 72 15.45 -1.14 -2.15
CA PRO A 72 14.69 -2.15 -1.41
C PRO A 72 14.22 -1.60 -0.05
N GLN A 73 13.10 -2.12 0.46
CA GLN A 73 12.55 -1.77 1.78
C GLN A 73 12.21 -0.28 1.93
N THR A 74 11.59 0.29 0.90
CA THR A 74 11.12 1.67 0.93
C THR A 74 9.99 1.84 1.94
N THR A 75 9.00 0.96 1.93
CA THR A 75 7.89 0.92 2.90
C THR A 75 8.36 0.27 4.20
N ARG A 76 8.16 0.93 5.34
CA ARG A 76 8.59 0.48 6.67
C ARG A 76 7.45 0.27 7.65
N HIS A 77 6.30 0.80 7.36
CA HIS A 77 5.06 0.66 8.11
C HIS A 77 3.92 0.35 7.15
N VAL A 78 2.81 -0.07 7.67
CA VAL A 78 1.61 -0.34 6.88
C VAL A 78 0.97 0.99 6.51
N ILE A 79 0.79 1.24 5.22
CA ILE A 79 0.08 2.42 4.71
C ILE A 79 -1.26 1.95 4.15
N ARG A 80 -2.34 2.64 4.52
CA ARG A 80 -3.65 2.36 3.96
C ARG A 80 -4.05 3.43 2.96
N GLY A 81 -4.46 2.97 1.78
CA GLY A 81 -5.04 3.81 0.75
C GLY A 81 -6.49 3.45 0.53
N VAL A 82 -7.35 4.44 0.43
CA VAL A 82 -8.79 4.25 0.27
C VAL A 82 -9.20 4.66 -1.14
N VAL A 83 -9.90 3.77 -1.83
CA VAL A 83 -10.50 4.00 -3.14
C VAL A 83 -12.00 3.85 -2.99
N SER A 84 -12.73 4.97 -3.02
CA SER A 84 -14.19 4.99 -2.90
C SER A 84 -14.83 5.23 -4.26
N THR A 85 -15.87 4.46 -4.55
CA THR A 85 -16.77 4.63 -5.70
C THR A 85 -18.21 4.70 -5.21
N ALA A 86 -19.16 4.97 -6.08
CA ALA A 86 -20.57 4.99 -5.71
C ALA A 86 -21.12 3.64 -5.18
N GLN A 87 -20.43 2.54 -5.48
CA GLN A 87 -20.92 1.18 -5.18
C GLN A 87 -19.89 0.32 -4.44
N ALA A 88 -18.70 0.85 -4.17
CA ALA A 88 -17.67 0.08 -3.50
C ALA A 88 -16.64 0.94 -2.76
N GLN A 89 -16.00 0.35 -1.76
CA GLN A 89 -14.83 0.90 -1.11
C GLN A 89 -13.75 -0.16 -0.99
N LEU A 90 -12.63 0.08 -1.67
CA LEU A 90 -11.44 -0.76 -1.60
C LEU A 90 -10.40 -0.11 -0.70
N VAL A 91 -9.97 -0.81 0.35
CA VAL A 91 -8.87 -0.40 1.22
C VAL A 91 -7.60 -1.15 0.81
N LEU A 92 -6.66 -0.41 0.25
CA LEU A 92 -5.35 -0.92 -0.15
C LEU A 92 -4.40 -0.87 1.04
N ILE A 93 -3.76 -1.99 1.35
CA ILE A 93 -2.75 -2.09 2.42
C ILE A 93 -1.39 -2.27 1.76
N ASP A 94 -0.57 -1.21 1.73
CA ASP A 94 0.83 -1.30 1.28
C ASP A 94 1.70 -1.78 2.44
N THR A 95 2.37 -2.92 2.24
CA THR A 95 3.20 -3.57 3.25
C THR A 95 4.66 -3.59 2.82
N PRO A 96 5.60 -3.64 3.78
CA PRO A 96 6.99 -3.93 3.47
C PRO A 96 7.13 -5.18 2.60
N GLY A 97 8.05 -5.14 1.64
CA GLY A 97 8.32 -6.32 0.81
C GLY A 97 8.98 -7.45 1.62
N LEU A 98 8.51 -8.69 1.44
CA LEU A 98 9.15 -9.87 2.04
C LEU A 98 10.59 -10.02 1.58
N HIS A 99 11.47 -10.30 2.53
CA HIS A 99 12.88 -10.58 2.28
C HIS A 99 13.42 -11.60 3.29
N LYS A 100 14.53 -12.24 2.96
CA LYS A 100 15.17 -13.13 3.93
C LYS A 100 15.69 -12.29 5.09
N PRO A 101 15.15 -12.45 6.32
CA PRO A 101 15.51 -11.60 7.44
C PRO A 101 16.97 -11.84 7.83
N ARG A 102 17.69 -10.76 8.14
CA ARG A 102 19.05 -10.79 8.66
C ARG A 102 19.15 -10.11 10.02
N THR A 103 18.08 -9.50 10.47
CA THR A 103 17.98 -8.74 11.70
C THR A 103 16.65 -9.01 12.36
N LEU A 104 16.56 -8.78 13.68
CA LEU A 104 15.29 -8.87 14.42
C LEU A 104 14.20 -7.94 13.85
N LEU A 105 14.60 -6.77 13.36
CA LEU A 105 13.66 -5.87 12.67
C LEU A 105 13.11 -6.51 11.41
N GLY A 106 13.93 -7.17 10.61
CA GLY A 106 13.50 -7.89 9.40
C GLY A 106 12.54 -9.04 9.70
N GLU A 107 12.74 -9.76 10.80
CA GLU A 107 11.80 -10.80 11.27
C GLU A 107 10.45 -10.20 11.61
N ARG A 108 10.41 -9.14 12.43
CA ARG A 108 9.15 -8.45 12.79
C ARG A 108 8.41 -7.87 11.60
N LEU A 109 9.13 -7.36 10.60
CA LEU A 109 8.51 -6.86 9.37
C LEU A 109 7.88 -8.01 8.56
N ASN A 110 8.52 -9.17 8.52
CA ASN A 110 7.92 -10.35 7.88
C ASN A 110 6.68 -10.84 8.63
N ASP A 111 6.71 -10.90 9.98
CA ASP A 111 5.55 -11.28 10.79
C ASP A 111 4.37 -10.34 10.50
N LEU A 112 4.60 -9.03 10.46
CA LEU A 112 3.58 -8.03 10.11
C LEU A 112 2.99 -8.28 8.71
N VAL A 113 3.81 -8.68 7.74
CA VAL A 113 3.34 -9.00 6.38
C VAL A 113 2.43 -10.23 6.39
N PHE A 114 2.81 -11.31 7.09
CA PHE A 114 1.98 -12.52 7.19
C PHE A 114 0.68 -12.27 7.92
N ASP A 115 0.70 -11.49 9.01
CA ASP A 115 -0.50 -11.09 9.73
C ASP A 115 -1.45 -10.31 8.79
N THR A 116 -0.92 -9.38 8.01
CA THR A 116 -1.71 -8.63 7.02
C THR A 116 -2.32 -9.55 5.97
N TRP A 117 -1.55 -10.50 5.41
CA TRP A 117 -2.07 -11.43 4.38
C TRP A 117 -3.23 -12.28 4.88
N SER A 118 -3.25 -12.61 6.17
CA SER A 118 -4.33 -13.40 6.77
C SER A 118 -5.62 -12.61 7.01
N GLN A 119 -5.58 -11.28 6.90
CA GLN A 119 -6.68 -10.37 7.22
C GLN A 119 -7.29 -9.67 6.00
N VAL A 120 -6.75 -9.87 4.80
CA VAL A 120 -7.27 -9.23 3.58
C VAL A 120 -8.18 -10.16 2.78
N ASP A 121 -9.06 -9.57 1.99
CA ASP A 121 -9.99 -10.28 1.09
C ASP A 121 -9.31 -10.66 -0.22
N VAL A 122 -8.41 -9.78 -0.70
CA VAL A 122 -7.71 -9.95 -1.97
C VAL A 122 -6.21 -9.74 -1.80
N ILE A 123 -5.41 -10.60 -2.43
CA ILE A 123 -3.96 -10.41 -2.57
C ILE A 123 -3.61 -10.22 -4.04
N GLY A 124 -3.00 -9.08 -4.36
CA GLY A 124 -2.41 -8.81 -5.68
C GLY A 124 -0.93 -9.16 -5.72
N VAL A 125 -0.57 -10.20 -6.46
CA VAL A 125 0.82 -10.64 -6.61
C VAL A 125 1.48 -9.86 -7.74
N CYS A 126 2.38 -8.95 -7.42
CA CYS A 126 3.12 -8.12 -8.37
C CYS A 126 4.32 -8.89 -8.95
N LEU A 127 4.24 -9.22 -10.22
CA LEU A 127 5.24 -9.97 -11.00
C LEU A 127 5.76 -9.06 -12.14
N PRO A 128 6.93 -8.39 -11.98
CA PRO A 128 7.42 -7.43 -12.97
C PRO A 128 7.72 -8.10 -14.32
N SER A 129 7.08 -7.61 -15.40
CA SER A 129 7.17 -8.18 -16.75
C SER A 129 8.57 -8.09 -17.36
N ASN A 130 9.38 -7.12 -16.94
CA ASN A 130 10.76 -6.95 -17.38
C ASN A 130 11.76 -7.86 -16.64
N GLN A 131 11.28 -8.72 -15.75
CA GLN A 131 12.07 -9.69 -15.00
C GLN A 131 11.51 -11.10 -15.19
N ARG A 132 12.36 -12.10 -15.03
CA ARG A 132 11.89 -13.49 -15.02
C ARG A 132 11.30 -13.82 -13.66
N ILE A 133 10.25 -14.64 -13.65
CA ILE A 133 9.76 -15.29 -12.45
C ILE A 133 10.86 -16.19 -11.93
N GLY A 134 11.18 -16.07 -10.66
CA GLY A 134 12.31 -16.78 -10.06
C GLY A 134 11.96 -17.38 -8.70
N PRO A 135 12.95 -18.02 -8.03
CA PRO A 135 12.73 -18.70 -6.75
C PRO A 135 12.11 -17.83 -5.66
N GLY A 136 12.36 -16.51 -5.70
CA GLY A 136 11.77 -15.57 -4.75
C GLY A 136 10.26 -15.37 -4.96
N ASP A 137 9.79 -15.36 -6.21
CA ASP A 137 8.38 -15.28 -6.55
C ASP A 137 7.68 -16.58 -6.19
N THR A 138 8.28 -17.72 -6.53
CA THR A 138 7.77 -19.05 -6.18
C THR A 138 7.66 -19.22 -4.66
N TYR A 139 8.69 -18.82 -3.90
CA TYR A 139 8.66 -18.86 -2.44
C TYR A 139 7.51 -18.02 -1.87
N LEU A 140 7.37 -16.78 -2.34
CA LEU A 140 6.33 -15.86 -1.90
C LEU A 140 4.92 -16.45 -2.15
N VAL A 141 4.66 -16.93 -3.36
CA VAL A 141 3.36 -17.52 -3.72
C VAL A 141 3.10 -18.82 -2.94
N SER A 142 4.13 -19.64 -2.68
CA SER A 142 4.01 -20.82 -1.83
C SER A 142 3.63 -20.47 -0.39
N GLN A 143 4.17 -19.39 0.17
CA GLN A 143 3.78 -18.93 1.52
C GLN A 143 2.32 -18.46 1.57
N ILE A 144 1.83 -17.82 0.51
CA ILE A 144 0.41 -17.45 0.40
C ILE A 144 -0.48 -18.71 0.32
N ALA A 145 -0.02 -19.76 -0.36
CA ALA A 145 -0.75 -21.02 -0.46
C ALA A 145 -0.92 -21.75 0.89
N GLU A 146 -0.04 -21.47 1.85
CA GLU A 146 -0.04 -22.05 3.20
C GLU A 146 -0.97 -21.31 4.18
N LEU A 147 -1.53 -20.15 3.80
CA LEU A 147 -2.44 -19.39 4.66
C LEU A 147 -3.69 -20.21 5.01
N ALA A 148 -4.08 -20.19 6.29
CA ALA A 148 -5.27 -20.88 6.78
C ALA A 148 -6.56 -20.27 6.19
N HIS A 149 -6.64 -18.94 6.14
CA HIS A 149 -7.64 -18.19 5.37
C HIS A 149 -7.08 -17.98 3.95
N ARG A 150 -7.90 -18.29 2.94
CA ARG A 150 -7.48 -18.15 1.53
C ARG A 150 -8.11 -16.91 0.91
N PRO A 151 -7.41 -15.77 0.88
CA PRO A 151 -7.86 -14.60 0.15
C PRO A 151 -7.97 -14.89 -1.35
N ARG A 152 -8.74 -14.11 -2.08
CA ARG A 152 -8.76 -14.15 -3.54
C ARG A 152 -7.41 -13.68 -4.07
N LEU A 153 -6.84 -14.40 -5.03
CA LEU A 153 -5.52 -14.06 -5.58
C LEU A 153 -5.68 -13.52 -7.00
N ILE A 154 -5.00 -12.42 -7.30
CA ILE A 154 -4.82 -11.92 -8.67
C ILE A 154 -3.33 -11.78 -8.98
N ALA A 155 -2.93 -12.11 -10.19
CA ALA A 155 -1.56 -11.88 -10.65
C ALA A 155 -1.48 -10.59 -11.45
N LEU A 156 -0.60 -9.70 -11.06
CA LEU A 156 -0.38 -8.40 -11.69
C LEU A 156 0.97 -8.42 -12.41
N ALA A 157 0.96 -8.57 -13.73
CA ALA A 157 2.15 -8.48 -14.56
C ALA A 157 2.54 -6.99 -14.71
N THR A 158 3.19 -6.45 -13.67
CA THR A 158 3.52 -5.04 -13.53
C THR A 158 4.61 -4.60 -14.52
N LYS A 159 4.76 -3.28 -14.72
CA LYS A 159 5.74 -2.67 -15.64
C LYS A 159 5.59 -3.16 -17.09
N SER A 160 4.34 -3.30 -17.53
CA SER A 160 4.02 -3.74 -18.90
C SER A 160 4.59 -2.82 -19.99
N ASP A 161 4.81 -1.55 -19.64
CA ASP A 161 5.45 -0.52 -20.47
C ASP A 161 6.90 -0.84 -20.85
N LEU A 162 7.59 -1.68 -20.08
CA LEU A 162 9.02 -2.00 -20.30
C LEU A 162 9.25 -3.22 -21.19
N VAL A 163 8.22 -3.81 -21.75
CA VAL A 163 8.34 -5.05 -22.54
C VAL A 163 7.51 -5.01 -23.82
N SER A 164 7.95 -5.74 -24.83
CA SER A 164 7.16 -5.95 -26.05
C SER A 164 6.03 -6.96 -25.82
N SER A 165 5.01 -6.96 -26.69
CA SER A 165 3.88 -7.90 -26.64
C SER A 165 4.33 -9.38 -26.64
N GLY A 166 5.39 -9.73 -27.40
CA GLY A 166 5.93 -11.09 -27.39
C GLY A 166 6.52 -11.49 -26.05
N ARG A 167 7.30 -10.57 -25.43
CA ARG A 167 7.83 -10.78 -24.07
C ARG A 167 6.74 -10.86 -23.01
N MET A 168 5.68 -10.06 -23.17
CA MET A 168 4.52 -10.13 -22.30
C MET A 168 3.82 -11.49 -22.40
N ALA A 169 3.61 -12.03 -23.60
CA ALA A 169 3.01 -13.35 -23.78
C ALA A 169 3.85 -14.47 -23.10
N GLU A 170 5.18 -14.42 -23.23
CA GLU A 170 6.08 -15.35 -22.52
C GLU A 170 5.97 -15.20 -21.00
N HIS A 171 5.85 -13.97 -20.50
CA HIS A 171 5.73 -13.70 -19.07
C HIS A 171 4.40 -14.23 -18.52
N LEU A 172 3.28 -14.00 -19.23
CA LEU A 172 1.97 -14.51 -18.84
C LEU A 172 1.97 -16.06 -18.80
N ALA A 173 2.61 -16.73 -19.76
CA ALA A 173 2.79 -18.17 -19.73
C ALA A 173 3.59 -18.64 -18.49
N SER A 174 4.63 -17.89 -18.12
CA SER A 174 5.41 -18.18 -16.91
C SER A 174 4.60 -17.98 -15.61
N ILE A 175 3.60 -17.09 -15.58
CA ILE A 175 2.67 -16.96 -14.44
C ILE A 175 1.78 -18.21 -14.34
N THR A 176 1.28 -18.74 -15.46
CA THR A 176 0.52 -20.00 -15.47
C THR A 176 1.38 -21.19 -15.01
N GLU A 177 2.66 -21.21 -15.37
CA GLU A 177 3.59 -22.21 -14.84
C GLU A 177 3.79 -22.07 -13.32
N LEU A 178 3.83 -20.84 -12.79
CA LEU A 178 3.92 -20.57 -11.36
C LEU A 178 2.69 -21.11 -10.60
N GLU A 179 1.47 -20.97 -11.16
CA GLU A 179 0.25 -21.57 -10.60
C GLU A 179 0.42 -23.10 -10.46
N GLN A 180 0.88 -23.75 -11.51
CA GLN A 180 1.08 -25.21 -11.51
C GLN A 180 2.13 -25.66 -10.50
N GLN A 181 3.20 -24.89 -10.33
CA GLN A 181 4.28 -25.20 -9.39
C GLN A 181 3.88 -25.04 -7.93
N THR A 182 3.04 -24.05 -7.63
CA THR A 182 2.68 -23.68 -6.25
C THR A 182 1.32 -24.21 -5.81
N GLY A 183 0.51 -24.69 -6.76
CA GLY A 183 -0.85 -25.16 -6.49
C GLY A 183 -1.85 -24.05 -6.16
N VAL A 184 -1.50 -22.78 -6.43
CA VAL A 184 -2.44 -21.66 -6.33
C VAL A 184 -3.18 -21.48 -7.65
N THR A 185 -4.31 -20.77 -7.60
CA THR A 185 -5.05 -20.31 -8.78
C THR A 185 -5.28 -18.83 -8.64
N PHE A 186 -4.87 -18.06 -9.64
CA PHE A 186 -5.22 -16.65 -9.73
C PHE A 186 -6.61 -16.50 -10.34
N ALA A 187 -7.45 -15.67 -9.74
CA ALA A 187 -8.76 -15.35 -10.29
C ALA A 187 -8.61 -14.65 -11.65
N GLU A 188 -7.60 -13.76 -11.75
CA GLU A 188 -7.26 -13.04 -12.98
C GLU A 188 -5.75 -12.82 -13.07
N ILE A 189 -5.25 -12.68 -14.30
CA ILE A 189 -3.86 -12.33 -14.62
C ILE A 189 -3.89 -11.05 -15.47
N VAL A 190 -3.47 -9.91 -14.90
CA VAL A 190 -3.62 -8.60 -15.53
C VAL A 190 -2.25 -7.95 -15.81
N PRO A 191 -1.90 -7.72 -17.09
CA PRO A 191 -0.76 -6.87 -17.42
C PRO A 191 -1.09 -5.41 -17.11
N CYS A 192 -0.25 -4.71 -16.36
CA CYS A 192 -0.50 -3.31 -16.01
C CYS A 192 0.77 -2.47 -15.93
N SER A 193 0.61 -1.17 -16.14
CA SER A 193 1.65 -0.16 -15.89
C SER A 193 1.09 0.95 -15.01
N ALA A 194 1.58 1.03 -13.78
CA ALA A 194 1.23 2.11 -12.87
C ALA A 194 1.80 3.47 -13.31
N LEU A 195 2.93 3.48 -14.03
CA LEU A 195 3.55 4.72 -14.52
C LEU A 195 2.79 5.33 -15.70
N GLU A 196 2.30 4.50 -16.60
CA GLU A 196 1.53 4.94 -17.76
C GLU A 196 0.02 4.94 -17.52
N GLY A 197 -0.43 4.48 -16.35
CA GLY A 197 -1.85 4.32 -16.04
C GLY A 197 -2.54 3.19 -16.82
N SER A 198 -1.77 2.37 -17.54
CA SER A 198 -2.33 1.31 -18.38
C SER A 198 -2.91 0.18 -17.52
N GLN A 199 -4.18 -0.15 -17.77
CA GLN A 199 -4.95 -1.20 -17.08
C GLN A 199 -5.09 -1.01 -15.55
N VAL A 200 -4.85 0.20 -15.03
CA VAL A 200 -5.00 0.49 -13.59
C VAL A 200 -6.48 0.47 -13.19
N ASP A 201 -7.35 1.07 -14.01
CA ASP A 201 -8.79 1.04 -13.79
C ASP A 201 -9.35 -0.39 -13.89
N GLU A 202 -8.85 -1.19 -14.83
CA GLU A 202 -9.23 -2.60 -14.97
C GLU A 202 -8.85 -3.42 -13.72
N VAL A 203 -7.64 -3.20 -13.19
CA VAL A 203 -7.20 -3.83 -11.92
C VAL A 203 -8.14 -3.43 -10.79
N ARG A 204 -8.50 -2.13 -10.68
CA ARG A 204 -9.44 -1.65 -9.65
C ARG A 204 -10.79 -2.35 -9.77
N ASP A 205 -11.35 -2.40 -10.97
CA ASP A 205 -12.69 -2.94 -11.20
C ASP A 205 -12.73 -4.45 -10.94
N ILE A 206 -11.74 -5.21 -11.40
CA ILE A 206 -11.58 -6.64 -11.07
C ILE A 206 -11.50 -6.85 -9.55
N VAL A 207 -10.72 -6.04 -8.84
CA VAL A 207 -10.59 -6.17 -7.39
C VAL A 207 -11.92 -5.89 -6.70
N ILE A 208 -12.64 -4.84 -7.10
CA ILE A 208 -13.96 -4.51 -6.55
C ILE A 208 -14.94 -5.69 -6.72
N ASP A 209 -14.95 -6.33 -7.87
CA ASP A 209 -15.81 -7.50 -8.14
C ASP A 209 -15.45 -8.72 -7.26
N LEU A 210 -14.25 -8.77 -6.74
CA LEU A 210 -13.80 -9.83 -5.83
C LEU A 210 -14.08 -9.53 -4.36
N LEU A 211 -14.42 -8.28 -4.00
CA LEU A 211 -14.72 -7.90 -2.62
C LEU A 211 -16.08 -8.43 -2.16
N PRO A 212 -16.24 -8.74 -0.86
CA PRO A 212 -17.54 -9.08 -0.29
C PRO A 212 -18.49 -7.87 -0.26
N GLU A 213 -19.79 -8.12 -0.12
CA GLU A 213 -20.72 -7.08 0.30
C GLU A 213 -20.43 -6.68 1.74
N GLY A 214 -20.40 -5.37 2.02
CA GLY A 214 -20.07 -4.84 3.34
C GLY A 214 -20.27 -3.32 3.44
N PRO A 215 -20.18 -2.75 4.65
CA PRO A 215 -20.29 -1.30 4.85
C PRO A 215 -19.03 -0.57 4.39
N ALA A 216 -19.14 0.73 4.15
CA ALA A 216 -17.95 1.58 3.98
C ALA A 216 -17.16 1.65 5.30
N TYR A 217 -15.84 1.50 5.21
CA TYR A 217 -14.93 1.57 6.38
C TYR A 217 -14.46 3.00 6.67
N TYR A 218 -14.46 3.85 5.65
CA TYR A 218 -13.95 5.23 5.72
C TYR A 218 -14.99 6.20 5.19
N PRO A 219 -15.05 7.44 5.73
CA PRO A 219 -15.90 8.48 5.18
C PRO A 219 -15.60 8.80 3.71
N ASP A 220 -16.60 9.32 3.01
CA ASP A 220 -16.44 9.74 1.62
C ASP A 220 -15.36 10.84 1.50
N GLY A 221 -14.47 10.66 0.51
CA GLY A 221 -13.40 11.60 0.22
C GLY A 221 -12.10 11.38 1.00
N GLU A 222 -12.08 10.47 1.96
CA GLU A 222 -10.81 10.04 2.56
C GLU A 222 -10.05 9.13 1.60
N ILE A 223 -8.76 9.41 1.43
CA ILE A 223 -7.85 8.65 0.56
C ILE A 223 -6.78 7.87 1.35
N THR A 224 -6.61 8.17 2.63
CA THR A 224 -5.67 7.52 3.55
C THR A 224 -6.00 7.89 4.98
N ASP A 225 -5.71 7.02 5.93
CA ASP A 225 -5.77 7.29 7.37
C ASP A 225 -4.41 7.73 7.96
N GLU A 226 -3.39 7.90 7.10
CA GLU A 226 -2.09 8.38 7.55
C GLU A 226 -2.15 9.85 7.97
N PRO A 227 -1.61 10.20 9.15
CA PRO A 227 -1.44 11.59 9.53
C PRO A 227 -0.63 12.37 8.48
N THR A 228 -1.03 13.60 8.20
CA THR A 228 -0.34 14.45 7.20
C THR A 228 1.14 14.60 7.50
N GLU A 229 1.51 14.68 8.78
CA GLU A 229 2.91 14.75 9.23
C GLU A 229 3.71 13.52 8.81
N THR A 230 3.12 12.31 8.96
CA THR A 230 3.76 11.06 8.56
C THR A 230 3.96 11.01 7.04
N LEU A 231 2.93 11.39 6.29
CA LEU A 231 3.01 11.44 4.82
C LEU A 231 4.08 12.42 4.35
N VAL A 232 4.14 13.62 4.94
CA VAL A 232 5.16 14.64 4.61
C VAL A 232 6.56 14.15 4.99
N ALA A 233 6.73 13.52 6.15
CA ALA A 233 8.01 12.92 6.55
C ALA A 233 8.49 11.86 5.56
N GLU A 234 7.58 11.00 5.08
CA GLU A 234 7.88 9.97 4.08
C GLU A 234 8.23 10.59 2.71
N LEU A 235 7.55 11.64 2.26
CA LEU A 235 7.89 12.34 1.02
C LEU A 235 9.28 13.01 1.09
N ILE A 236 9.63 13.62 2.22
CA ILE A 236 10.98 14.16 2.45
C ILE A 236 12.01 13.01 2.46
N ARG A 237 11.67 11.87 3.07
CA ARG A 237 12.54 10.68 3.09
C ARG A 237 12.76 10.12 1.69
N GLU A 238 11.73 10.06 0.85
CA GLU A 238 11.86 9.65 -0.55
C GLU A 238 12.85 10.55 -1.30
N ALA A 239 12.64 11.87 -1.25
CA ALA A 239 13.51 12.84 -1.88
C ALA A 239 14.97 12.73 -1.37
N ALA A 240 15.14 12.52 -0.06
CA ALA A 240 16.46 12.33 0.53
C ALA A 240 17.15 11.02 0.10
N LEU A 241 16.39 10.01 -0.35
CA LEU A 241 16.90 8.72 -0.81
C LEU A 241 17.17 8.67 -2.32
N GLU A 242 16.65 9.61 -3.11
CA GLU A 242 16.56 9.49 -4.56
C GLU A 242 17.92 9.27 -5.22
N ASP A 243 18.92 10.02 -4.90
CA ASP A 243 20.27 9.93 -5.51
C ASP A 243 21.30 9.17 -4.65
N LEU A 244 20.86 8.60 -3.51
CA LEU A 244 21.78 7.90 -2.65
C LEU A 244 22.12 6.49 -3.18
N ARG A 245 23.40 6.11 -3.05
CA ARG A 245 23.89 4.78 -3.41
C ARG A 245 24.18 3.95 -2.14
N ASP A 246 24.17 2.64 -2.28
CA ASP A 246 24.56 1.66 -1.27
C ASP A 246 23.62 1.54 -0.05
N GLU A 247 24.12 1.27 1.15
CA GLU A 247 23.36 0.90 2.35
C GLU A 247 22.66 2.06 3.09
N LEU A 248 22.78 3.29 2.61
CA LEU A 248 22.19 4.49 3.25
C LEU A 248 20.64 4.47 3.35
N PRO A 249 19.90 3.87 2.40
CA PRO A 249 18.43 3.85 2.47
C PRO A 249 17.85 3.30 3.77
N HIS A 250 18.56 2.39 4.44
CA HIS A 250 18.09 1.76 5.68
C HIS A 250 18.34 2.61 6.93
N SER A 251 19.18 3.63 6.82
CA SER A 251 19.68 4.42 7.94
C SER A 251 19.14 5.84 8.01
N VAL A 252 18.18 6.20 7.11
CA VAL A 252 17.61 7.55 7.06
C VAL A 252 16.19 7.53 7.61
N ALA A 253 15.93 8.41 8.60
CA ALA A 253 14.61 8.70 9.11
C ALA A 253 14.36 10.22 9.03
N VAL A 254 13.09 10.62 8.95
CA VAL A 254 12.67 12.02 8.95
C VAL A 254 11.71 12.23 10.10
N GLU A 255 11.92 13.29 10.84
CA GLU A 255 11.12 13.72 11.98
C GLU A 255 10.62 15.12 11.72
N ILE A 256 9.31 15.32 11.66
CA ILE A 256 8.68 16.64 11.52
C ILE A 256 8.77 17.34 12.88
N VAL A 257 9.38 18.53 12.89
CA VAL A 257 9.54 19.36 14.09
C VAL A 257 8.43 20.39 14.18
N GLU A 258 8.07 20.99 13.04
CA GLU A 258 7.04 21.99 12.93
C GLU A 258 6.42 21.93 11.54
N MET A 259 5.11 22.09 11.46
CA MET A 259 4.36 22.16 10.22
C MET A 259 3.21 23.13 10.37
N GLY A 260 3.08 24.07 9.44
CA GLY A 260 2.03 25.07 9.49
C GLY A 260 1.82 25.79 8.18
N ASN A 261 0.63 26.36 8.01
CA ASN A 261 0.35 27.18 6.83
C ASN A 261 1.10 28.50 6.90
N ARG A 262 1.78 28.84 5.80
CA ARG A 262 2.47 30.13 5.68
C ARG A 262 1.47 31.28 5.73
N GLU A 263 1.70 32.23 6.64
CA GLU A 263 0.88 33.42 6.78
C GLU A 263 0.89 34.29 5.50
N GLY A 264 -0.24 34.98 5.26
CA GLY A 264 -0.37 35.92 4.12
C GLY A 264 -0.58 35.23 2.75
N ARG A 265 -0.84 33.93 2.69
CA ARG A 265 -1.23 33.26 1.46
C ARG A 265 -2.74 33.21 1.28
N PRO A 266 -3.26 33.32 0.03
CA PRO A 266 -4.66 33.12 -0.28
C PRO A 266 -5.12 31.70 0.10
N GLN A 267 -6.38 31.55 0.56
CA GLN A 267 -6.94 30.26 0.95
C GLN A 267 -7.03 29.25 -0.21
N ASP A 268 -7.13 29.73 -1.44
CA ASP A 268 -7.16 28.93 -2.67
C ASP A 268 -5.76 28.44 -3.11
N ARG A 269 -4.70 28.97 -2.50
CA ARG A 269 -3.29 28.59 -2.75
C ARG A 269 -2.49 28.51 -1.45
N PRO A 270 -2.87 27.63 -0.54
CA PRO A 270 -2.13 27.45 0.69
C PRO A 270 -0.69 27.00 0.40
N LEU A 271 0.24 27.42 1.22
CA LEU A 271 1.61 26.94 1.23
C LEU A 271 1.92 26.42 2.62
N LEU A 272 2.34 25.17 2.71
CA LEU A 272 2.72 24.55 3.95
C LEU A 272 4.22 24.74 4.18
N ASP A 273 4.58 25.38 5.29
CA ASP A 273 5.96 25.44 5.76
C ASP A 273 6.22 24.22 6.64
N VAL A 274 7.31 23.51 6.37
CA VAL A 274 7.70 22.32 7.10
C VAL A 274 9.13 22.47 7.59
N VAL A 275 9.33 22.24 8.88
CA VAL A 275 10.64 22.10 9.50
C VAL A 275 10.82 20.65 9.90
N ALA A 276 11.85 20.00 9.36
CA ALA A 276 12.10 18.59 9.58
C ALA A 276 13.56 18.30 9.88
N ASN A 277 13.81 17.29 10.71
CA ASN A 277 15.13 16.72 10.95
C ASN A 277 15.30 15.47 10.10
N ILE A 278 16.36 15.40 9.30
CA ILE A 278 16.78 14.16 8.65
C ILE A 278 17.83 13.50 9.55
N VAL A 279 17.46 12.35 10.10
CA VAL A 279 18.24 11.59 11.06
C VAL A 279 18.96 10.43 10.38
N VAL A 280 20.23 10.23 10.70
CA VAL A 280 21.06 9.15 10.17
C VAL A 280 21.75 8.40 11.32
N GLU A 281 22.01 7.12 11.14
CA GLU A 281 22.64 6.29 12.16
C GLU A 281 24.10 6.66 12.44
N ARG A 282 24.84 7.12 11.42
CA ARG A 282 26.29 7.38 11.53
C ARG A 282 26.65 8.78 11.04
N ASN A 283 27.58 9.43 11.73
CA ASN A 283 28.07 10.76 11.34
C ASN A 283 28.66 10.82 9.92
N SER A 284 29.27 9.73 9.43
CA SER A 284 29.80 9.65 8.06
C SER A 284 28.72 9.79 6.99
N GLN A 285 27.46 9.44 7.31
CA GLN A 285 26.33 9.51 6.40
C GLN A 285 25.81 10.94 6.22
N LYS A 286 26.01 11.83 7.20
CA LYS A 286 25.61 13.25 7.11
C LYS A 286 26.22 13.95 5.90
N GLY A 287 27.51 13.74 5.65
CA GLY A 287 28.20 14.37 4.53
C GLY A 287 27.62 13.98 3.17
N ILE A 288 27.16 12.74 3.06
CA ILE A 288 26.55 12.19 1.82
C ILE A 288 25.17 12.84 1.61
N LEU A 289 24.34 12.90 2.66
CA LEU A 289 23.02 13.53 2.62
C LEU A 289 23.06 15.04 2.39
N ILE A 290 24.04 15.73 2.93
CA ILE A 290 24.23 17.17 2.69
C ILE A 290 24.67 17.41 1.25
N GLY A 291 25.51 16.53 0.71
CA GLY A 291 26.08 16.66 -0.62
C GLY A 291 27.14 17.77 -0.71
N ALA A 292 27.79 17.90 -1.87
CA ALA A 292 28.80 18.91 -2.12
C ALA A 292 28.22 20.32 -1.95
N LYS A 293 28.73 21.09 -0.99
CA LYS A 293 28.25 22.45 -0.65
C LYS A 293 26.75 22.54 -0.37
N GLY A 294 26.15 21.47 0.13
CA GLY A 294 24.73 21.41 0.45
C GLY A 294 23.82 21.25 -0.79
N ALA A 295 24.33 20.73 -1.90
CA ALA A 295 23.54 20.59 -3.13
C ALA A 295 22.39 19.60 -2.94
N HIS A 296 22.65 18.41 -2.41
CA HIS A 296 21.63 17.37 -2.27
C HIS A 296 20.54 17.79 -1.28
N ILE A 297 20.88 18.29 -0.09
CA ILE A 297 19.88 18.74 0.89
C ILE A 297 19.02 19.91 0.37
N ARG A 298 19.51 20.68 -0.60
CA ARG A 298 18.78 21.77 -1.24
C ARG A 298 17.80 21.28 -2.30
N GLU A 299 18.06 20.12 -2.91
CA GLU A 299 17.15 19.44 -3.84
C GLU A 299 16.02 18.72 -3.06
N VAL A 300 16.30 18.26 -1.86
CA VAL A 300 15.30 17.65 -0.97
C VAL A 300 14.27 18.66 -0.49
N GLY A 301 14.66 19.89 -0.18
CA GLY A 301 13.79 20.98 0.25
C GLY A 301 13.37 21.89 -0.90
#